data_16316ea11aa588d1400588b6b67aff4e
#
_entry.id   16316ea11aa588d1400588b6b67aff4e
#
_cell.length_a   1.000
_cell.length_b   1.000
_cell.length_c   1.000
_cell.angle_alpha   90.00
_cell.angle_beta   90.00
_cell.angle_gamma   90.00
#
_symmetry.space_group_name_H-M   'P 1'
#
loop_
_entity.id
_entity.type
_entity.pdbx_description
1 polymer ?
#
loop_
_entity_poly.entity_id
_entity_poly.type
_entity_poly.pdbx_seq_one_letter_code
_entity_poly.pdbx_strand_id
1 'polypeptide(L)'
;VADELGATSALVGYERTSGAASNVLAIVLDGESVEEAPEGSKVDVILDVTPFYAESGGQVGDNGTLHAADGAELRVDDVQKAGGGRVIVHSATVTSGSLKKGSQVTANVDEDTRRRAKSNHTATHLLQSALKKVLGDDVSQAGSLCGFDRLRFDFNCPKAPTETQLEEVENLVNGWIAQSAALTAEEMPIAAAKEKGATMMFGEKYGDVVRVVDVPGISMELCGGTHVSNTAEIGGFKILSEAGIASGIRRIEAVSGSGVVELLQQRDAVVKQLAGALRVPPEEIAGRVTSLQKDLIAAQKLADSLRGELAVAKAGALVSEAKQVGQSKVLVARLDGVDPAALKMAAEDLATRLGDGEPRRRCTGQNDHAADEAGRGRTRVEHARLRDTGEAHRGCRACRRREAAARRLPVGPAHAGGRASARMRLPRRVRAQDVRTDRRRLSLGEARAAREHVAVAGGRRDDREGEPHRSASSSTPRHLPACGPRLRSFTRQAARSFRCNIRAATRPL
;
A
#
# COMPACT_ATOMS: atom_id res chain seq x y z
N VAL A 1 -26.48 -27.81 9.79
CA VAL A 1 -25.61 -28.61 10.70
C VAL A 1 -25.41 -27.87 12.02
N ALA A 2 -24.89 -26.63 12.04
CA ALA A 2 -24.62 -25.87 13.29
C ALA A 2 -25.89 -25.63 14.15
N ASP A 3 -27.03 -25.39 13.52
CA ASP A 3 -28.30 -25.18 14.21
C ASP A 3 -28.91 -26.49 14.72
N GLU A 4 -28.61 -27.61 14.07
CA GLU A 4 -29.14 -28.95 14.39
C GLU A 4 -28.32 -29.67 15.45
N LEU A 5 -27.07 -29.26 15.67
CA LEU A 5 -26.14 -29.96 16.57
C LEU A 5 -26.58 -29.95 18.04
N GLY A 6 -27.43 -29.00 18.48
CA GLY A 6 -27.84 -28.84 19.87
C GLY A 6 -26.70 -28.65 20.88
N ALA A 7 -25.45 -28.50 20.38
CA ALA A 7 -24.23 -28.38 21.16
C ALA A 7 -23.73 -26.91 21.18
N THR A 8 -22.84 -26.62 22.09
CA THR A 8 -22.18 -25.31 22.22
C THR A 8 -20.66 -25.49 22.22
N SER A 9 -19.94 -24.53 21.69
CA SER A 9 -18.48 -24.46 21.80
C SER A 9 -18.08 -23.55 22.96
N ALA A 10 -17.20 -24.02 23.85
CA ALA A 10 -16.64 -23.22 24.93
C ALA A 10 -15.33 -22.59 24.50
N LEU A 11 -15.23 -21.24 24.53
CA LEU A 11 -14.01 -20.51 24.23
C LEU A 11 -13.11 -20.43 25.46
N VAL A 12 -11.91 -21.01 25.38
CA VAL A 12 -10.85 -20.92 26.41
C VAL A 12 -9.66 -20.07 25.98
N GLY A 13 -9.76 -19.42 24.83
CA GLY A 13 -8.69 -18.70 24.14
C GLY A 13 -8.28 -17.37 24.78
N TYR A 14 -8.95 -16.91 25.82
CA TYR A 14 -8.51 -15.77 26.62
C TYR A 14 -7.39 -16.17 27.60
N GLU A 15 -7.43 -17.42 28.09
CA GLU A 15 -6.51 -17.93 29.12
C GLU A 15 -5.31 -18.66 28.50
N ARG A 16 -5.55 -19.44 27.44
CA ARG A 16 -4.52 -20.26 26.78
C ARG A 16 -4.74 -20.33 25.27
N THR A 17 -3.64 -20.41 24.54
CA THR A 17 -3.62 -20.48 23.07
C THR A 17 -3.23 -21.86 22.55
N SER A 18 -2.72 -22.75 23.40
CA SER A 18 -2.20 -24.07 23.00
C SER A 18 -2.57 -25.18 23.99
N GLY A 19 -2.50 -26.42 23.52
CA GLY A 19 -2.69 -27.61 24.35
C GLY A 19 -4.12 -27.85 24.81
N ALA A 20 -5.12 -27.20 24.23
CA ALA A 20 -6.53 -27.45 24.55
C ALA A 20 -6.95 -28.80 23.98
N ALA A 21 -7.25 -29.76 24.86
CA ALA A 21 -7.88 -31.03 24.46
C ALA A 21 -9.35 -30.76 24.11
N SER A 22 -9.78 -31.14 22.93
CA SER A 22 -11.10 -30.87 22.39
C SER A 22 -11.66 -32.11 21.69
N ASN A 23 -12.99 -32.25 21.67
CA ASN A 23 -13.64 -33.31 20.92
C ASN A 23 -14.27 -32.72 19.65
N VAL A 24 -14.12 -33.43 18.53
CA VAL A 24 -14.74 -33.08 17.26
C VAL A 24 -16.23 -33.42 17.33
N LEU A 25 -17.07 -32.39 17.40
CA LEU A 25 -18.54 -32.55 17.46
C LEU A 25 -19.13 -32.81 16.06
N ALA A 26 -18.60 -32.14 15.05
CA ALA A 26 -19.03 -32.32 13.66
C ALA A 26 -17.90 -31.97 12.69
N ILE A 27 -17.97 -32.59 11.52
CA ILE A 27 -17.17 -32.29 10.35
C ILE A 27 -18.14 -31.99 9.21
N VAL A 28 -17.96 -30.87 8.53
CA VAL A 28 -18.76 -30.48 7.37
C VAL A 28 -17.85 -30.42 6.15
N LEU A 29 -18.19 -31.20 5.13
CA LEU A 29 -17.50 -31.24 3.85
C LEU A 29 -18.51 -30.90 2.75
N ASP A 30 -18.22 -29.92 1.92
CA ASP A 30 -19.09 -29.43 0.85
C ASP A 30 -20.53 -29.11 1.29
N GLY A 31 -20.69 -28.66 2.56
CA GLY A 31 -21.98 -28.29 3.15
C GLY A 31 -22.72 -29.44 3.81
N GLU A 32 -22.24 -30.70 3.71
CA GLU A 32 -22.84 -31.88 4.32
C GLU A 32 -22.05 -32.35 5.55
N SER A 33 -22.75 -32.86 6.57
CA SER A 33 -22.11 -33.49 7.73
C SER A 33 -21.58 -34.86 7.35
N VAL A 34 -20.28 -35.11 7.62
CA VAL A 34 -19.61 -36.34 7.34
C VAL A 34 -19.04 -36.97 8.60
N GLU A 35 -18.86 -38.29 8.61
CA GLU A 35 -18.25 -39.01 9.75
C GLU A 35 -16.73 -39.03 9.65
N GLU A 36 -16.15 -38.84 8.47
CA GLU A 36 -14.71 -38.86 8.23
C GLU A 36 -14.32 -37.94 7.05
N ALA A 37 -13.18 -37.28 7.17
CA ALA A 37 -12.63 -36.43 6.12
C ALA A 37 -11.19 -36.84 5.82
N PRO A 38 -10.86 -37.25 4.57
CA PRO A 38 -9.52 -37.70 4.19
C PRO A 38 -8.55 -36.52 4.00
N GLU A 39 -7.28 -36.87 3.90
CA GLU A 39 -6.19 -35.92 3.56
C GLU A 39 -6.48 -35.11 2.29
N GLY A 40 -6.17 -33.83 2.31
CA GLY A 40 -6.40 -32.87 1.23
C GLY A 40 -7.79 -32.24 1.25
N SER A 41 -8.72 -32.70 2.11
CA SER A 41 -10.06 -32.14 2.22
C SER A 41 -10.04 -30.77 2.88
N LYS A 42 -10.86 -29.85 2.39
CA LYS A 42 -11.21 -28.59 3.06
C LYS A 42 -12.52 -28.80 3.80
N VAL A 43 -12.49 -28.62 5.10
CA VAL A 43 -13.59 -28.95 5.99
C VAL A 43 -13.85 -27.82 6.99
N ASP A 44 -15.09 -27.74 7.44
CA ASP A 44 -15.44 -26.98 8.62
C ASP A 44 -15.57 -27.93 9.80
N VAL A 45 -14.78 -27.67 10.85
CA VAL A 45 -14.73 -28.51 12.07
C VAL A 45 -15.36 -27.76 13.23
N ILE A 46 -16.24 -28.41 13.97
CA ILE A 46 -16.87 -27.88 15.19
C ILE A 46 -16.31 -28.64 16.38
N LEU A 47 -15.78 -27.90 17.37
CA LEU A 47 -15.21 -28.43 18.60
C LEU A 47 -16.08 -28.08 19.81
N ASP A 48 -16.08 -28.93 20.82
CA ASP A 48 -16.73 -28.67 22.13
C ASP A 48 -16.02 -27.58 22.92
N VAL A 49 -14.69 -27.57 22.89
CA VAL A 49 -13.84 -26.57 23.54
C VAL A 49 -12.82 -26.09 22.52
N THR A 50 -12.57 -24.78 22.47
CA THR A 50 -11.60 -24.23 21.53
C THR A 50 -10.81 -23.05 22.11
N PRO A 51 -9.50 -22.97 21.85
CA PRO A 51 -8.70 -21.78 22.14
C PRO A 51 -8.79 -20.72 21.03
N PHE A 52 -9.37 -21.06 19.87
CA PHE A 52 -9.45 -20.18 18.71
C PHE A 52 -10.52 -19.11 18.90
N TYR A 53 -10.13 -17.85 18.75
CA TYR A 53 -11.05 -16.72 18.68
C TYR A 53 -11.77 -16.74 17.34
N ALA A 54 -13.09 -16.71 17.38
CA ALA A 54 -13.90 -16.59 16.17
C ALA A 54 -14.12 -15.12 15.82
N GLU A 55 -14.06 -14.78 14.52
CA GLU A 55 -14.25 -13.42 14.02
C GLU A 55 -15.45 -12.74 14.64
N SER A 56 -15.22 -11.61 15.28
CA SER A 56 -16.26 -10.83 15.95
C SER A 56 -15.76 -9.44 16.31
N GLY A 57 -16.67 -8.45 16.34
CA GLY A 57 -16.32 -7.09 16.80
C GLY A 57 -15.19 -6.43 16.02
N GLY A 58 -15.02 -6.79 14.74
CA GLY A 58 -13.95 -6.27 13.87
C GLY A 58 -12.61 -6.96 14.02
N GLN A 59 -12.41 -7.88 14.99
CA GLN A 59 -11.20 -8.69 15.03
C GLN A 59 -11.38 -9.95 14.17
N VAL A 60 -10.40 -10.25 13.31
CA VAL A 60 -10.36 -11.46 12.48
C VAL A 60 -10.30 -12.74 13.32
N GLY A 61 -10.80 -13.85 12.79
CA GLY A 61 -10.66 -15.18 13.36
C GLY A 61 -9.19 -15.61 13.42
N ASP A 62 -8.86 -16.49 14.38
CA ASP A 62 -7.52 -17.03 14.49
C ASP A 62 -7.23 -18.06 13.42
N ASN A 63 -5.96 -18.33 13.23
CA ASN A 63 -5.44 -19.48 12.50
C ASN A 63 -4.54 -20.35 13.40
N GLY A 64 -4.16 -21.54 12.93
CA GLY A 64 -3.33 -22.46 13.69
C GLY A 64 -3.44 -23.90 13.24
N THR A 65 -3.38 -24.88 14.18
CA THR A 65 -3.38 -26.28 13.89
C THR A 65 -4.24 -27.10 14.84
N LEU A 66 -4.81 -28.22 14.31
CA LEU A 66 -5.43 -29.26 15.11
C LEU A 66 -4.65 -30.55 14.90
N HIS A 67 -4.31 -31.24 15.99
CA HIS A 67 -3.63 -32.52 15.96
C HIS A 67 -4.50 -33.56 16.63
N ALA A 68 -5.01 -34.52 15.86
CA ALA A 68 -5.86 -35.60 16.36
C ALA A 68 -5.00 -36.72 16.98
N ALA A 69 -5.55 -37.36 18.01
CA ALA A 69 -4.87 -38.44 18.73
C ALA A 69 -4.60 -39.68 17.84
N ASP A 70 -5.35 -39.85 16.75
CA ASP A 70 -5.22 -40.89 15.74
C ASP A 70 -4.24 -40.54 14.59
N GLY A 71 -3.56 -39.39 14.69
CA GLY A 71 -2.50 -38.96 13.78
C GLY A 71 -2.94 -38.04 12.65
N ALA A 72 -4.20 -37.65 12.57
CA ALA A 72 -4.63 -36.63 11.62
C ALA A 72 -4.14 -35.23 12.04
N GLU A 73 -3.67 -34.46 11.06
CA GLU A 73 -3.25 -33.07 11.25
C GLU A 73 -4.06 -32.15 10.34
N LEU A 74 -4.48 -31.01 10.88
CA LEU A 74 -5.21 -30.00 10.13
C LEU A 74 -4.56 -28.64 10.34
N ARG A 75 -4.54 -27.85 9.26
CA ARG A 75 -4.27 -26.42 9.34
C ARG A 75 -5.62 -25.69 9.37
N VAL A 76 -5.83 -24.88 10.40
CA VAL A 76 -6.97 -23.97 10.55
C VAL A 76 -6.62 -22.66 9.86
N ASP A 77 -7.40 -22.29 8.86
CA ASP A 77 -7.19 -21.08 8.05
C ASP A 77 -8.04 -19.89 8.54
N ASP A 78 -9.24 -20.15 9.12
CA ASP A 78 -10.15 -19.13 9.63
C ASP A 78 -11.10 -19.73 10.68
N VAL A 79 -11.67 -18.88 11.53
CA VAL A 79 -12.61 -19.28 12.59
C VAL A 79 -13.79 -18.32 12.67
N GLN A 80 -14.99 -18.85 12.54
CA GLN A 80 -16.24 -18.08 12.48
C GLN A 80 -17.25 -18.54 13.54
N LYS A 81 -18.21 -17.66 13.89
CA LYS A 81 -19.34 -18.02 14.74
C LYS A 81 -20.52 -18.50 13.90
N ALA A 82 -21.20 -19.56 14.33
CA ALA A 82 -22.41 -20.07 13.72
C ALA A 82 -23.49 -20.42 14.77
N GLY A 83 -24.68 -20.78 14.30
CA GLY A 83 -25.80 -21.15 15.18
C GLY A 83 -26.21 -20.05 16.17
N GLY A 84 -26.23 -18.78 15.72
CA GLY A 84 -26.49 -17.63 16.60
C GLY A 84 -25.37 -17.35 17.59
N GLY A 85 -24.14 -17.77 17.32
CA GLY A 85 -22.97 -17.57 18.18
C GLY A 85 -22.76 -18.70 19.20
N ARG A 86 -23.54 -19.77 19.15
CA ARG A 86 -23.43 -20.90 20.07
C ARG A 86 -22.29 -21.84 19.76
N VAL A 87 -21.92 -21.98 18.49
CA VAL A 87 -20.84 -22.84 18.03
C VAL A 87 -19.76 -22.04 17.33
N ILE A 88 -18.52 -22.53 17.42
CA ILE A 88 -17.33 -21.99 16.76
C ILE A 88 -16.93 -22.97 15.68
N VAL A 89 -16.88 -22.48 14.44
CA VAL A 89 -16.57 -23.23 13.22
C VAL A 89 -15.15 -22.93 12.80
N HIS A 90 -14.33 -23.97 12.63
CA HIS A 90 -12.95 -23.88 12.22
C HIS A 90 -12.85 -24.31 10.77
N SER A 91 -12.65 -23.38 9.84
CA SER A 91 -12.40 -23.69 8.44
C SER A 91 -10.95 -24.17 8.30
N ALA A 92 -10.78 -25.45 7.97
CA ALA A 92 -9.50 -26.13 8.00
C ALA A 92 -9.23 -26.98 6.77
N THR A 93 -7.95 -27.27 6.55
CA THR A 93 -7.50 -28.23 5.54
C THR A 93 -6.84 -29.41 6.24
N VAL A 94 -7.27 -30.65 5.96
CA VAL A 94 -6.61 -31.88 6.44
C VAL A 94 -5.27 -32.01 5.73
N THR A 95 -4.18 -31.83 6.45
CA THR A 95 -2.81 -31.82 5.88
C THR A 95 -2.16 -33.20 5.91
N SER A 96 -2.60 -34.07 6.84
CA SER A 96 -2.14 -35.44 6.95
C SER A 96 -3.19 -36.33 7.60
N GLY A 97 -3.31 -37.56 7.16
CA GLY A 97 -4.20 -38.56 7.72
C GLY A 97 -5.67 -38.38 7.37
N SER A 98 -6.56 -38.77 8.27
CA SER A 98 -8.01 -38.67 8.09
C SER A 98 -8.67 -38.29 9.42
N LEU A 99 -9.41 -37.15 9.44
CA LEU A 99 -10.12 -36.70 10.62
C LEU A 99 -11.47 -37.45 10.77
N LYS A 100 -11.73 -37.99 11.96
CA LYS A 100 -13.00 -38.62 12.29
C LYS A 100 -13.82 -37.81 13.26
N LYS A 101 -15.13 -37.81 13.09
CA LYS A 101 -16.05 -37.25 14.08
C LYS A 101 -15.94 -38.01 15.39
N GLY A 102 -15.93 -37.28 16.50
CA GLY A 102 -15.69 -37.82 17.83
C GLY A 102 -14.23 -38.00 18.21
N SER A 103 -13.27 -37.80 17.27
CA SER A 103 -11.85 -37.81 17.60
C SER A 103 -11.53 -36.73 18.62
N GLN A 104 -10.59 -37.04 19.52
CA GLN A 104 -9.97 -36.07 20.39
C GLN A 104 -8.82 -35.38 19.63
N VAL A 105 -8.84 -34.04 19.63
CA VAL A 105 -7.83 -33.20 19.00
C VAL A 105 -7.16 -32.28 20.03
N THR A 106 -5.89 -31.97 19.82
CA THR A 106 -5.19 -30.89 20.52
C THR A 106 -5.22 -29.66 19.59
N ALA A 107 -5.80 -28.61 20.09
CA ALA A 107 -5.99 -27.34 19.38
C ALA A 107 -4.90 -26.33 19.77
N ASN A 108 -4.19 -25.78 18.77
CA ASN A 108 -3.10 -24.81 18.95
C ASN A 108 -3.31 -23.64 18.00
N VAL A 109 -3.48 -22.45 18.58
CA VAL A 109 -3.53 -21.18 17.86
C VAL A 109 -2.11 -20.78 17.45
N ASP A 110 -1.95 -20.19 16.27
CA ASP A 110 -0.68 -19.55 15.89
C ASP A 110 -0.42 -18.33 16.80
N GLU A 111 0.59 -18.43 17.63
CA GLU A 111 0.88 -17.41 18.64
C GLU A 111 1.38 -16.09 18.04
N ASP A 112 2.02 -16.10 16.86
CA ASP A 112 2.50 -14.89 16.21
C ASP A 112 1.35 -14.09 15.65
N THR A 113 0.44 -14.73 14.91
CA THR A 113 -0.76 -14.06 14.36
C THR A 113 -1.69 -13.60 15.47
N ARG A 114 -1.91 -14.39 16.53
CA ARG A 114 -2.69 -13.99 17.70
C ARG A 114 -2.07 -12.77 18.40
N ARG A 115 -0.76 -12.74 18.59
CA ARG A 115 -0.06 -11.60 19.20
C ARG A 115 -0.25 -10.34 18.35
N ARG A 116 -0.12 -10.45 17.02
CA ARG A 116 -0.35 -9.35 16.09
C ARG A 116 -1.80 -8.84 16.15
N ALA A 117 -2.79 -9.74 16.17
CA ALA A 117 -4.20 -9.38 16.35
C ALA A 117 -4.46 -8.65 17.68
N LYS A 118 -3.93 -9.17 18.80
CA LYS A 118 -4.02 -8.53 20.12
C LYS A 118 -3.44 -7.13 20.11
N SER A 119 -2.24 -6.96 19.51
CA SER A 119 -1.57 -5.66 19.40
C SER A 119 -2.38 -4.67 18.58
N ASN A 120 -2.86 -5.08 17.42
CA ASN A 120 -3.68 -4.23 16.56
C ASN A 120 -5.03 -3.89 17.21
N HIS A 121 -5.64 -4.84 17.92
CA HIS A 121 -6.91 -4.58 18.59
C HIS A 121 -6.75 -3.60 19.75
N THR A 122 -5.76 -3.80 20.61
CA THR A 122 -5.51 -2.87 21.71
C THR A 122 -5.09 -1.49 21.16
N ALA A 123 -4.25 -1.43 20.12
CA ALA A 123 -3.91 -0.19 19.45
C ALA A 123 -5.13 0.55 18.87
N THR A 124 -6.18 -0.19 18.45
CA THR A 124 -7.44 0.41 17.97
C THR A 124 -8.17 1.14 19.10
N HIS A 125 -8.23 0.58 20.31
CA HIS A 125 -8.79 1.26 21.49
C HIS A 125 -8.00 2.51 21.85
N LEU A 126 -6.65 2.43 21.85
CA LEU A 126 -5.80 3.60 22.08
C LEU A 126 -6.01 4.67 21.00
N LEU A 127 -6.12 4.26 19.74
CA LEU A 127 -6.37 5.17 18.61
C LEU A 127 -7.70 5.90 18.77
N GLN A 128 -8.78 5.20 19.13
CA GLN A 128 -10.08 5.81 19.39
C GLN A 128 -9.99 6.87 20.49
N SER A 129 -9.33 6.56 21.60
CA SER A 129 -9.13 7.49 22.70
C SER A 129 -8.28 8.70 22.31
N ALA A 130 -7.22 8.50 21.51
CA ALA A 130 -6.38 9.59 21.00
C ALA A 130 -7.15 10.49 20.04
N LEU A 131 -7.95 9.91 19.15
CA LEU A 131 -8.81 10.68 18.24
C LEU A 131 -9.81 11.54 18.98
N LYS A 132 -10.48 11.01 20.01
CA LYS A 132 -11.37 11.79 20.88
C LYS A 132 -10.63 12.95 21.54
N LYS A 133 -9.44 12.70 22.08
CA LYS A 133 -8.66 13.71 22.78
C LYS A 133 -8.18 14.85 21.86
N VAL A 134 -7.87 14.56 20.59
CA VAL A 134 -7.33 15.55 19.64
C VAL A 134 -8.43 16.21 18.80
N LEU A 135 -9.45 15.45 18.40
CA LEU A 135 -10.51 15.93 17.49
C LEU A 135 -11.80 16.30 18.19
N GLY A 136 -12.00 15.84 19.43
CA GLY A 136 -13.19 16.08 20.25
C GLY A 136 -13.98 14.81 20.60
N ASP A 137 -14.74 14.89 21.66
CA ASP A 137 -15.51 13.76 22.24
C ASP A 137 -16.61 13.22 21.31
N ASP A 138 -17.02 13.99 20.32
CA ASP A 138 -18.03 13.59 19.32
C ASP A 138 -17.52 12.48 18.38
N VAL A 139 -16.19 12.21 18.35
CA VAL A 139 -15.62 11.13 17.56
C VAL A 139 -16.12 9.78 18.07
N SER A 140 -16.76 9.01 17.18
CA SER A 140 -17.23 7.66 17.49
C SER A 140 -16.90 6.71 16.36
N GLN A 141 -16.73 5.43 16.70
CA GLN A 141 -16.46 4.38 15.74
C GLN A 141 -17.66 4.15 14.81
N ALA A 142 -17.40 4.11 13.51
CA ALA A 142 -18.34 3.69 12.46
C ALA A 142 -18.07 2.25 11.98
N GLY A 143 -16.85 1.75 12.17
CA GLY A 143 -16.42 0.40 11.87
C GLY A 143 -14.95 0.19 12.21
N SER A 144 -14.53 -1.07 12.34
CA SER A 144 -13.13 -1.43 12.57
C SER A 144 -12.79 -2.77 11.93
N LEU A 145 -11.49 -2.98 11.69
CA LEU A 145 -10.89 -4.26 11.34
C LEU A 145 -9.55 -4.36 12.06
N CYS A 146 -9.37 -5.40 12.87
CA CYS A 146 -8.13 -5.71 13.55
C CYS A 146 -7.58 -7.02 12.95
N GLY A 147 -6.74 -6.91 11.93
CA GLY A 147 -6.09 -8.02 11.24
C GLY A 147 -4.75 -8.38 11.86
N PHE A 148 -4.05 -9.33 11.24
CA PHE A 148 -2.69 -9.73 11.63
C PHE A 148 -1.64 -8.76 11.07
N ASP A 149 -1.91 -8.16 9.92
CA ASP A 149 -1.00 -7.27 9.19
C ASP A 149 -1.20 -5.79 9.53
N ARG A 150 -2.43 -5.39 9.82
CA ARG A 150 -2.81 -3.99 10.06
C ARG A 150 -4.13 -3.89 10.81
N LEU A 151 -4.40 -2.69 11.28
CA LEU A 151 -5.72 -2.29 11.75
C LEU A 151 -6.33 -1.24 10.81
N ARG A 152 -7.65 -1.19 10.79
CA ARG A 152 -8.46 -0.19 10.12
C ARG A 152 -9.50 0.34 11.08
N PHE A 153 -9.61 1.65 11.15
CA PHE A 153 -10.57 2.34 12.01
C PHE A 153 -11.36 3.37 11.22
N ASP A 154 -12.66 3.15 11.12
CA ASP A 154 -13.60 4.05 10.48
C ASP A 154 -14.32 4.86 11.57
N PHE A 155 -14.34 6.17 11.45
CA PHE A 155 -14.89 7.05 12.46
C PHE A 155 -15.64 8.24 11.85
N ASN A 156 -16.61 8.77 12.58
CA ASN A 156 -17.30 9.97 12.18
C ASN A 156 -16.44 11.19 12.44
N CYS A 157 -16.18 11.94 11.39
CA CYS A 157 -15.47 13.21 11.43
C CYS A 157 -15.81 14.03 10.18
N PRO A 158 -16.59 15.11 10.32
CA PRO A 158 -17.04 15.91 9.17
C PRO A 158 -15.89 16.62 8.43
N LYS A 159 -14.84 16.98 9.17
CA LYS A 159 -13.65 17.68 8.65
C LYS A 159 -12.44 16.74 8.66
N ALA A 160 -11.67 16.75 7.57
CA ALA A 160 -10.42 15.99 7.53
C ALA A 160 -9.45 16.44 8.64
N PRO A 161 -8.89 15.52 9.44
CA PRO A 161 -7.79 15.82 10.33
C PRO A 161 -6.62 16.43 9.57
N THR A 162 -5.92 17.37 10.17
CA THR A 162 -4.67 17.91 9.63
C THR A 162 -3.53 16.91 9.87
N GLU A 163 -2.45 17.03 9.11
CA GLU A 163 -1.24 16.23 9.31
C GLU A 163 -0.72 16.35 10.74
N THR A 164 -0.68 17.58 11.29
CA THR A 164 -0.27 17.82 12.67
C THR A 164 -1.17 17.11 13.70
N GLN A 165 -2.50 17.08 13.47
CA GLN A 165 -3.42 16.36 14.34
C GLN A 165 -3.20 14.85 14.26
N LEU A 166 -2.92 14.29 13.08
CA LEU A 166 -2.58 12.87 12.92
C LEU A 166 -1.26 12.52 13.60
N GLU A 167 -0.25 13.40 13.53
CA GLU A 167 0.99 13.26 14.27
C GLU A 167 0.77 13.31 15.79
N GLU A 168 -0.09 14.19 16.27
CA GLU A 168 -0.44 14.28 17.69
C GLU A 168 -1.15 13.01 18.18
N VAL A 169 -2.09 12.48 17.40
CA VAL A 169 -2.77 11.19 17.67
C VAL A 169 -1.74 10.05 17.75
N GLU A 170 -0.84 9.96 16.77
CA GLU A 170 0.20 8.93 16.73
C GLU A 170 1.14 9.03 17.95
N ASN A 171 1.54 10.24 18.30
CA ASN A 171 2.41 10.49 19.45
C ASN A 171 1.72 10.14 20.79
N LEU A 172 0.42 10.44 20.93
CA LEU A 172 -0.35 10.04 22.10
C LEU A 172 -0.41 8.52 22.24
N VAL A 173 -0.75 7.79 21.17
CA VAL A 173 -0.82 6.33 21.18
C VAL A 173 0.54 5.74 21.57
N ASN A 174 1.63 6.19 20.93
CA ASN A 174 2.99 5.72 21.27
C ASN A 174 3.41 6.12 22.69
N GLY A 175 2.99 7.28 23.17
CA GLY A 175 3.19 7.69 24.55
C GLY A 175 2.52 6.74 25.55
N TRP A 176 1.29 6.31 25.30
CA TRP A 176 0.59 5.34 26.14
C TRP A 176 1.17 3.91 26.05
N ILE A 177 1.67 3.52 24.87
CA ILE A 177 2.43 2.28 24.71
C ILE A 177 3.66 2.31 25.62
N ALA A 178 4.42 3.40 25.62
CA ALA A 178 5.62 3.56 26.42
C ALA A 178 5.35 3.65 27.94
N GLN A 179 4.14 4.06 28.34
CA GLN A 179 3.74 4.09 29.76
C GLN A 179 3.59 2.69 30.39
N SER A 180 3.50 1.64 29.56
CA SER A 180 3.43 0.25 30.06
C SER A 180 2.27 0.02 31.03
N ALA A 181 1.07 0.52 30.68
CA ALA A 181 -0.14 0.37 31.48
C ALA A 181 -0.63 -1.08 31.42
N ALA A 182 -0.93 -1.68 32.57
CA ALA A 182 -1.58 -2.98 32.63
C ALA A 182 -3.05 -2.87 32.22
N LEU A 183 -3.51 -3.80 31.38
CA LEU A 183 -4.91 -3.92 30.98
C LEU A 183 -5.63 -4.91 31.90
N THR A 184 -6.88 -4.62 32.22
CA THR A 184 -7.78 -5.59 32.84
C THR A 184 -8.93 -5.91 31.90
N ALA A 185 -9.43 -7.15 32.00
CA ALA A 185 -10.60 -7.60 31.26
C ALA A 185 -11.51 -8.36 32.23
N GLU A 186 -12.67 -7.82 32.50
CA GLU A 186 -13.61 -8.34 33.50
C GLU A 186 -14.99 -8.54 32.90
N GLU A 187 -15.66 -9.62 33.29
CA GLU A 187 -17.08 -9.80 32.99
C GLU A 187 -17.94 -9.19 34.12
N MET A 188 -18.94 -8.41 33.74
CA MET A 188 -19.82 -7.75 34.67
C MET A 188 -21.22 -7.53 34.07
N PRO A 189 -22.25 -7.31 34.89
CA PRO A 189 -23.56 -6.89 34.40
C PRO A 189 -23.47 -5.59 33.58
N ILE A 190 -24.21 -5.52 32.48
CA ILE A 190 -24.19 -4.34 31.58
C ILE A 190 -24.54 -3.03 32.33
N ALA A 191 -25.37 -3.11 33.35
CA ALA A 191 -25.72 -1.94 34.19
C ALA A 191 -24.48 -1.41 34.93
N ALA A 192 -23.65 -2.30 35.49
CA ALA A 192 -22.41 -1.93 36.18
C ALA A 192 -21.38 -1.39 35.24
N ALA A 193 -21.26 -1.94 33.99
CA ALA A 193 -20.40 -1.42 32.96
C ALA A 193 -20.76 0.02 32.56
N LYS A 194 -22.06 0.31 32.43
CA LYS A 194 -22.56 1.66 32.14
C LYS A 194 -22.27 2.64 33.28
N GLU A 195 -22.46 2.22 34.51
CA GLU A 195 -22.18 3.03 35.70
C GLU A 195 -20.68 3.38 35.81
N LYS A 196 -19.79 2.45 35.43
CA LYS A 196 -18.35 2.68 35.32
C LYS A 196 -17.96 3.60 34.14
N GLY A 197 -18.91 3.94 33.25
CA GLY A 197 -18.65 4.80 32.09
C GLY A 197 -17.99 4.08 30.89
N ALA A 198 -18.12 2.74 30.80
CA ALA A 198 -17.57 2.00 29.70
C ALA A 198 -18.21 2.38 28.34
N THR A 199 -17.37 2.64 27.33
CA THR A 199 -17.83 2.97 25.98
C THR A 199 -18.47 1.76 25.32
N MET A 200 -19.64 1.97 24.71
CA MET A 200 -20.39 0.95 23.98
C MET A 200 -20.41 1.26 22.51
N MET A 201 -20.25 0.26 21.66
CA MET A 201 -20.37 0.44 20.21
C MET A 201 -21.83 0.65 19.82
N PHE A 202 -22.06 1.61 18.94
CA PHE A 202 -23.41 1.92 18.48
C PHE A 202 -23.93 0.81 17.55
N GLY A 203 -25.14 0.32 17.84
CA GLY A 203 -25.83 -0.68 17.00
C GLY A 203 -25.53 -2.15 17.35
N GLU A 204 -24.63 -2.43 18.28
CA GLU A 204 -24.43 -3.78 18.79
C GLU A 204 -25.47 -4.20 19.82
N LYS A 205 -25.84 -5.49 19.81
CA LYS A 205 -26.72 -6.08 20.81
C LYS A 205 -25.86 -6.77 21.87
N TYR A 206 -25.96 -6.28 23.08
CA TYR A 206 -25.25 -6.82 24.24
C TYR A 206 -26.17 -7.70 25.08
N GLY A 207 -25.63 -8.75 25.67
CA GLY A 207 -26.31 -9.56 26.66
C GLY A 207 -26.38 -8.87 28.03
N ASP A 208 -26.95 -9.57 29.02
CA ASP A 208 -27.05 -9.07 30.42
C ASP A 208 -25.67 -8.98 31.08
N VAL A 209 -24.74 -9.85 30.70
CA VAL A 209 -23.34 -9.86 31.14
C VAL A 209 -22.46 -9.49 29.94
N VAL A 210 -21.53 -8.57 30.16
CA VAL A 210 -20.61 -8.03 29.14
C VAL A 210 -19.20 -8.08 29.65
N ARG A 211 -18.26 -8.27 28.70
CA ARG A 211 -16.82 -8.18 28.97
C ARG A 211 -16.36 -6.73 28.77
N VAL A 212 -15.75 -6.15 29.80
CA VAL A 212 -15.18 -4.80 29.79
C VAL A 212 -13.66 -4.90 29.75
N VAL A 213 -13.06 -4.23 28.80
CA VAL A 213 -11.59 -4.08 28.70
C VAL A 213 -11.25 -2.66 29.15
N ASP A 214 -10.42 -2.56 30.17
CA ASP A 214 -10.00 -1.29 30.76
C ASP A 214 -8.49 -1.10 30.61
N VAL A 215 -8.11 0.02 30.01
CA VAL A 215 -6.75 0.58 30.02
C VAL A 215 -6.79 1.80 30.91
N PRO A 216 -6.34 1.69 32.17
CA PRO A 216 -6.61 2.68 33.22
C PRO A 216 -6.21 4.12 32.80
N GLY A 217 -7.18 5.03 32.87
CA GLY A 217 -7.00 6.45 32.53
C GLY A 217 -6.90 6.75 31.03
N ILE A 218 -7.08 5.74 30.16
CA ILE A 218 -6.95 5.90 28.71
C ILE A 218 -8.24 5.47 28.00
N SER A 219 -8.68 4.20 28.17
CA SER A 219 -9.86 3.64 27.51
C SER A 219 -10.54 2.61 28.37
N MET A 220 -11.88 2.62 28.40
CA MET A 220 -12.70 1.58 29.00
C MET A 220 -13.84 1.25 28.03
N GLU A 221 -13.87 0.03 27.48
CA GLU A 221 -14.78 -0.33 26.40
C GLU A 221 -15.39 -1.73 26.60
N LEU A 222 -16.65 -1.89 26.16
CA LEU A 222 -17.24 -3.22 26.03
C LEU A 222 -16.61 -3.94 24.84
N CYS A 223 -15.81 -4.97 25.12
CA CYS A 223 -15.07 -5.65 24.06
C CYS A 223 -14.87 -7.14 24.36
N GLY A 224 -15.36 -7.98 23.42
CA GLY A 224 -15.15 -9.43 23.44
C GLY A 224 -13.89 -9.90 22.71
N GLY A 225 -13.06 -8.98 22.21
CA GLY A 225 -11.84 -9.32 21.48
C GLY A 225 -10.68 -9.78 22.36
N THR A 226 -9.59 -10.20 21.74
CA THR A 226 -8.35 -10.53 22.44
C THR A 226 -7.44 -9.32 22.53
N HIS A 227 -6.83 -9.12 23.67
CA HIS A 227 -5.99 -7.96 23.96
C HIS A 227 -4.64 -8.37 24.56
N VAL A 228 -3.67 -7.46 24.48
CA VAL A 228 -2.42 -7.58 25.22
C VAL A 228 -2.68 -7.42 26.73
N SER A 229 -1.80 -7.91 27.57
CA SER A 229 -1.92 -7.73 29.02
C SER A 229 -1.32 -6.40 29.50
N ASN A 230 -0.45 -5.80 28.68
CA ASN A 230 0.20 -4.53 28.95
C ASN A 230 0.40 -3.75 27.65
N THR A 231 0.20 -2.43 27.68
CA THR A 231 0.34 -1.59 26.46
C THR A 231 1.74 -1.68 25.84
N ALA A 232 2.78 -1.93 26.61
CA ALA A 232 4.14 -2.10 26.09
C ALA A 232 4.29 -3.30 25.13
N GLU A 233 3.44 -4.34 25.25
CA GLU A 233 3.45 -5.49 24.35
C GLU A 233 3.08 -5.12 22.89
N ILE A 234 2.39 -3.98 22.70
CA ILE A 234 2.11 -3.45 21.37
C ILE A 234 3.41 -3.11 20.62
N GLY A 235 4.44 -2.64 21.32
CA GLY A 235 5.78 -2.35 20.80
C GLY A 235 5.90 -1.03 20.04
N GLY A 236 4.90 -0.63 19.27
CA GLY A 236 4.85 0.64 18.54
C GLY A 236 3.61 0.75 17.66
N PHE A 237 3.31 1.97 17.21
CA PHE A 237 2.15 2.28 16.40
C PHE A 237 2.51 3.29 15.31
N LYS A 238 2.01 3.09 14.08
CA LYS A 238 2.21 4.01 12.96
C LYS A 238 0.97 4.10 12.09
N ILE A 239 0.47 5.31 11.87
CA ILE A 239 -0.57 5.59 10.89
C ILE A 239 0.05 5.47 9.48
N LEU A 240 -0.59 4.68 8.62
CA LEU A 240 -0.20 4.49 7.22
C LEU A 240 -0.91 5.48 6.30
N SER A 241 -2.21 5.64 6.50
CA SER A 241 -3.05 6.50 5.67
C SER A 241 -4.28 7.00 6.43
N GLU A 242 -4.82 8.13 5.97
CA GLU A 242 -6.11 8.67 6.38
C GLU A 242 -6.85 9.14 5.13
N ALA A 243 -8.16 8.78 5.01
CA ALA A 243 -8.98 9.15 3.86
C ALA A 243 -10.47 9.22 4.20
N GLY A 244 -11.23 10.05 3.47
CA GLY A 244 -12.70 10.03 3.51
C GLY A 244 -13.26 8.84 2.74
N ILE A 245 -14.18 8.09 3.34
CA ILE A 245 -14.82 6.92 2.70
C ILE A 245 -16.31 7.12 2.43
N ALA A 246 -16.95 8.02 3.19
CA ALA A 246 -18.34 8.42 3.00
C ALA A 246 -18.52 9.86 3.53
N SER A 247 -19.73 10.41 3.35
CA SER A 247 -20.05 11.73 3.90
C SER A 247 -19.94 11.72 5.42
N GLY A 248 -19.00 12.51 5.97
CA GLY A 248 -18.78 12.61 7.40
C GLY A 248 -18.08 11.40 8.03
N ILE A 249 -17.64 10.40 7.25
CA ILE A 249 -16.91 9.22 7.76
C ILE A 249 -15.51 9.17 7.16
N ARG A 250 -14.53 9.00 8.02
CA ARG A 250 -13.12 8.91 7.69
C ARG A 250 -12.54 7.56 8.12
N ARG A 251 -11.51 7.13 7.42
CA ARG A 251 -10.81 5.87 7.67
C ARG A 251 -9.35 6.13 7.96
N ILE A 252 -8.85 5.55 9.02
CA ILE A 252 -7.43 5.42 9.31
C ILE A 252 -7.03 3.96 9.10
N GLU A 253 -5.94 3.75 8.38
CA GLU A 253 -5.21 2.48 8.36
C GLU A 253 -3.90 2.66 9.13
N ALA A 254 -3.57 1.71 9.99
CA ALA A 254 -2.38 1.77 10.82
C ALA A 254 -1.81 0.36 11.06
N VAL A 255 -0.57 0.31 11.48
CA VAL A 255 0.14 -0.91 11.89
C VAL A 255 0.65 -0.76 13.31
N SER A 256 0.75 -1.89 14.00
CA SER A 256 1.37 -1.95 15.33
C SER A 256 2.40 -3.09 15.42
N GLY A 257 3.20 -3.08 16.47
CA GLY A 257 4.14 -4.14 16.78
C GLY A 257 5.18 -4.40 15.70
N SER A 258 5.32 -5.66 15.32
CA SER A 258 6.27 -6.08 14.28
C SER A 258 6.00 -5.41 12.92
N GLY A 259 4.73 -5.06 12.62
CA GLY A 259 4.39 -4.33 11.40
C GLY A 259 5.07 -2.96 11.30
N VAL A 260 5.30 -2.28 12.42
CA VAL A 260 6.06 -1.02 12.44
C VAL A 260 7.53 -1.26 12.08
N VAL A 261 8.13 -2.33 12.62
CA VAL A 261 9.52 -2.70 12.32
C VAL A 261 9.68 -3.07 10.84
N GLU A 262 8.76 -3.88 10.32
CA GLU A 262 8.72 -4.25 8.89
C GLU A 262 8.61 -3.01 8.00
N LEU A 263 7.74 -2.06 8.34
CA LEU A 263 7.59 -0.79 7.62
C LEU A 263 8.88 0.04 7.65
N LEU A 264 9.55 0.13 8.81
CA LEU A 264 10.82 0.85 8.93
C LEU A 264 11.91 0.21 8.08
N GLN A 265 12.02 -1.12 8.09
CA GLN A 265 12.99 -1.86 7.27
C GLN A 265 12.75 -1.64 5.77
N GLN A 266 11.49 -1.68 5.32
CA GLN A 266 11.13 -1.40 3.93
C GLN A 266 11.50 0.03 3.51
N ARG A 267 11.18 1.03 4.35
CA ARG A 267 11.53 2.42 4.09
C ARG A 267 13.03 2.66 4.08
N ASP A 268 13.76 2.05 5.01
CA ASP A 268 15.23 2.10 5.07
C ASP A 268 15.87 1.48 3.82
N ALA A 269 15.35 0.35 3.34
CA ALA A 269 15.81 -0.27 2.11
C ALA A 269 15.64 0.66 0.89
N VAL A 270 14.48 1.33 0.75
CA VAL A 270 14.23 2.32 -0.31
C VAL A 270 15.18 3.51 -0.20
N VAL A 271 15.39 4.04 1.00
CA VAL A 271 16.33 5.15 1.24
C VAL A 271 17.76 4.74 0.86
N LYS A 272 18.22 3.56 1.26
CA LYS A 272 19.54 3.03 0.90
C LYS A 272 19.69 2.84 -0.62
N GLN A 273 18.65 2.33 -1.28
CA GLN A 273 18.64 2.19 -2.75
C GLN A 273 18.77 3.56 -3.44
N LEU A 274 18.02 4.58 -3.01
CA LEU A 274 18.07 5.92 -3.55
C LEU A 274 19.45 6.57 -3.29
N ALA A 275 20.00 6.45 -2.08
CA ALA A 275 21.32 6.94 -1.73
C ALA A 275 22.41 6.34 -2.64
N GLY A 276 22.34 5.01 -2.86
CA GLY A 276 23.25 4.32 -3.79
C GLY A 276 23.11 4.76 -5.24
N ALA A 277 21.88 4.91 -5.74
CA ALA A 277 21.63 5.36 -7.12
C ALA A 277 22.11 6.80 -7.35
N LEU A 278 21.90 7.69 -6.38
CA LEU A 278 22.29 9.10 -6.44
C LEU A 278 23.76 9.34 -6.02
N ARG A 279 24.41 8.33 -5.42
CA ARG A 279 25.78 8.37 -4.89
C ARG A 279 25.98 9.48 -3.86
N VAL A 280 25.04 9.61 -2.95
CA VAL A 280 25.06 10.58 -1.84
C VAL A 280 24.63 9.89 -0.54
N PRO A 281 25.01 10.42 0.64
CA PRO A 281 24.44 9.97 1.91
C PRO A 281 22.91 10.16 1.96
N PRO A 282 22.17 9.39 2.79
CA PRO A 282 20.72 9.51 2.91
C PRO A 282 20.22 10.93 3.18
N GLU A 283 20.92 11.69 3.98
CA GLU A 283 20.58 13.05 4.38
C GLU A 283 20.64 14.04 3.22
N GLU A 284 21.44 13.74 2.20
CA GLU A 284 21.64 14.61 1.03
C GLU A 284 20.72 14.27 -0.16
N ILE A 285 19.91 13.20 -0.06
CA ILE A 285 19.03 12.76 -1.17
C ILE A 285 18.13 13.90 -1.65
N ALA A 286 17.45 14.60 -0.75
CA ALA A 286 16.54 15.70 -1.09
C ALA A 286 17.24 16.84 -1.80
N GLY A 287 18.43 17.24 -1.32
CA GLY A 287 19.28 18.24 -1.94
C GLY A 287 19.73 17.83 -3.35
N ARG A 288 20.16 16.57 -3.51
CA ARG A 288 20.59 16.02 -4.80
C ARG A 288 19.46 15.97 -5.83
N VAL A 289 18.24 15.55 -5.41
CA VAL A 289 17.06 15.57 -6.29
C VAL A 289 16.75 17.00 -6.75
N THR A 290 16.79 17.96 -5.83
CA THR A 290 16.58 19.38 -6.16
C THR A 290 17.63 19.91 -7.14
N SER A 291 18.90 19.55 -6.97
CA SER A 291 19.97 19.90 -7.91
C SER A 291 19.72 19.29 -9.27
N LEU A 292 19.40 17.99 -9.35
CA LEU A 292 19.13 17.30 -10.62
C LEU A 292 17.94 17.93 -11.38
N GLN A 293 16.91 18.37 -10.66
CA GLN A 293 15.78 19.08 -11.29
C GLN A 293 16.21 20.42 -11.89
N LYS A 294 17.07 21.18 -11.21
CA LYS A 294 17.63 22.44 -11.73
C LYS A 294 18.53 22.18 -12.96
N ASP A 295 19.39 21.18 -12.88
CA ASP A 295 20.30 20.79 -13.97
C ASP A 295 19.51 20.35 -15.21
N LEU A 296 18.43 19.59 -15.02
CA LEU A 296 17.52 19.16 -16.08
C LEU A 296 16.86 20.36 -16.78
N ILE A 297 16.34 21.32 -16.01
CA ILE A 297 15.72 22.54 -16.55
C ILE A 297 16.76 23.36 -17.33
N ALA A 298 17.98 23.50 -16.81
CA ALA A 298 19.06 24.21 -17.46
C ALA A 298 19.48 23.51 -18.77
N ALA A 299 19.61 22.18 -18.74
CA ALA A 299 19.95 21.37 -19.91
C ALA A 299 18.87 21.45 -20.99
N GLN A 300 17.58 21.43 -20.60
CA GLN A 300 16.46 21.60 -21.54
C GLN A 300 16.49 22.98 -22.21
N LYS A 301 16.69 24.07 -21.44
CA LYS A 301 16.82 25.43 -21.99
C LYS A 301 17.99 25.56 -22.96
N LEU A 302 19.15 24.96 -22.61
CA LEU A 302 20.31 24.96 -23.50
C LEU A 302 20.02 24.17 -24.78
N ALA A 303 19.40 23.00 -24.66
CA ALA A 303 19.02 22.20 -25.83
C ALA A 303 18.05 22.96 -26.76
N ASP A 304 17.09 23.68 -26.22
CA ASP A 304 16.14 24.46 -27.00
C ASP A 304 16.83 25.67 -27.66
N SER A 305 17.77 26.36 -26.99
CA SER A 305 18.60 27.42 -27.57
C SER A 305 19.42 26.90 -28.72
N LEU A 306 20.14 25.78 -28.53
CA LEU A 306 20.96 25.18 -29.56
C LEU A 306 20.15 24.68 -30.77
N ARG A 307 18.95 24.16 -30.55
CA ARG A 307 18.02 23.81 -31.63
C ARG A 307 17.59 25.04 -32.42
N GLY A 308 17.31 26.16 -31.73
CA GLY A 308 17.00 27.45 -32.35
C GLY A 308 18.15 27.96 -33.20
N GLU A 309 19.36 28.00 -32.64
CA GLU A 309 20.58 28.43 -33.36
C GLU A 309 20.85 27.55 -34.59
N LEU A 310 20.71 26.24 -34.45
CA LEU A 310 20.87 25.29 -35.58
C LEU A 310 19.79 25.52 -36.65
N ALA A 311 18.55 25.81 -36.26
CA ALA A 311 17.47 26.11 -37.20
C ALA A 311 17.77 27.41 -37.98
N VAL A 312 18.26 28.46 -37.29
CA VAL A 312 18.68 29.73 -37.92
C VAL A 312 19.86 29.51 -38.86
N ALA A 313 20.87 28.75 -38.45
CA ALA A 313 22.02 28.43 -39.29
C ALA A 313 21.62 27.67 -40.57
N LYS A 314 20.78 26.64 -40.44
CA LYS A 314 20.23 25.89 -41.59
C LYS A 314 19.36 26.79 -42.49
N ALA A 315 18.57 27.67 -41.94
CA ALA A 315 17.72 28.60 -42.68
C ALA A 315 18.58 29.62 -43.42
N GLY A 316 19.65 30.12 -42.80
CA GLY A 316 20.59 31.05 -43.42
C GLY A 316 21.21 30.55 -44.74
N ALA A 317 21.48 29.23 -44.82
CA ALA A 317 21.99 28.61 -46.03
C ALA A 317 20.97 28.64 -47.21
N LEU A 318 19.68 28.76 -46.90
CA LEU A 318 18.60 28.77 -47.91
C LEU A 318 18.31 30.16 -48.48
N VAL A 319 18.91 31.24 -47.95
CA VAL A 319 18.69 32.62 -48.44
C VAL A 319 19.04 32.75 -49.90
N SER A 320 20.08 32.06 -50.41
CA SER A 320 20.49 32.03 -51.80
C SER A 320 19.46 31.40 -52.76
N GLU A 321 18.53 30.62 -52.24
CA GLU A 321 17.46 29.96 -53.01
C GLU A 321 16.21 30.89 -53.20
N ALA A 322 16.23 32.07 -52.60
CA ALA A 322 15.14 33.02 -52.71
C ALA A 322 14.97 33.55 -54.16
N LYS A 323 13.77 33.50 -54.68
CA LYS A 323 13.42 33.92 -56.02
C LYS A 323 12.74 35.30 -55.99
N GLN A 324 13.12 36.18 -56.97
CA GLN A 324 12.45 37.43 -57.17
C GLN A 324 11.08 37.17 -57.85
N VAL A 325 9.99 37.62 -57.25
CA VAL A 325 8.62 37.55 -57.80
C VAL A 325 8.03 38.95 -57.74
N GLY A 326 8.06 39.64 -58.83
CA GLY A 326 7.69 41.06 -58.89
C GLY A 326 8.65 41.92 -58.07
N GLN A 327 8.13 42.74 -57.15
CA GLN A 327 8.94 43.57 -56.26
C GLN A 327 9.34 42.81 -54.95
N SER A 328 8.89 41.57 -54.76
CA SER A 328 9.11 40.81 -53.52
C SER A 328 10.06 39.62 -53.74
N LYS A 329 10.89 39.31 -52.74
CA LYS A 329 11.63 38.07 -52.68
C LYS A 329 10.79 37.00 -52.02
N VAL A 330 10.71 35.80 -52.57
CA VAL A 330 9.95 34.67 -52.06
C VAL A 330 10.91 33.47 -51.86
N LEU A 331 10.94 32.95 -50.63
CA LEU A 331 11.64 31.73 -50.27
C LEU A 331 10.59 30.69 -49.85
N VAL A 332 10.65 29.50 -50.44
CA VAL A 332 9.89 28.31 -50.03
C VAL A 332 10.90 27.22 -49.72
N ALA A 333 10.99 26.87 -48.45
CA ALA A 333 11.95 25.90 -48.00
C ALA A 333 11.35 24.93 -46.98
N ARG A 334 11.94 23.75 -46.84
CA ARG A 334 11.60 22.75 -45.84
C ARG A 334 12.78 22.56 -44.89
N LEU A 335 12.49 22.68 -43.59
CA LEU A 335 13.44 22.40 -42.52
C LEU A 335 12.98 21.15 -41.76
N ASP A 336 13.66 20.03 -41.97
CA ASP A 336 13.37 18.78 -41.27
C ASP A 336 14.00 18.75 -39.87
N GLY A 337 13.27 18.18 -38.89
CA GLY A 337 13.76 18.01 -37.50
C GLY A 337 13.82 19.31 -36.70
N VAL A 338 13.02 20.32 -37.07
CA VAL A 338 12.95 21.62 -36.39
C VAL A 338 11.59 21.70 -35.66
N ASP A 339 11.60 21.99 -34.36
CA ASP A 339 10.39 22.20 -33.58
C ASP A 339 9.71 23.56 -33.90
N PRO A 340 8.44 23.79 -33.52
CA PRO A 340 7.73 25.01 -33.87
C PRO A 340 8.36 26.31 -33.33
N ALA A 341 9.07 26.25 -32.20
CA ALA A 341 9.72 27.42 -31.60
C ALA A 341 11.00 27.78 -32.38
N ALA A 342 11.82 26.79 -32.65
CA ALA A 342 13.02 26.94 -33.47
C ALA A 342 12.70 27.35 -34.92
N LEU A 343 11.60 26.83 -35.48
CA LEU A 343 11.11 27.24 -36.79
C LEU A 343 10.68 28.71 -36.82
N LYS A 344 10.07 29.19 -35.72
CA LYS A 344 9.71 30.59 -35.58
C LYS A 344 10.93 31.50 -35.61
N MET A 345 11.98 31.15 -34.85
CA MET A 345 13.24 31.88 -34.81
C MET A 345 13.91 31.90 -36.19
N ALA A 346 13.96 30.76 -36.88
CA ALA A 346 14.49 30.65 -38.23
C ALA A 346 13.74 31.51 -39.25
N ALA A 347 12.41 31.58 -39.16
CA ALA A 347 11.56 32.38 -40.01
C ALA A 347 11.74 33.90 -39.77
N GLU A 348 11.93 34.31 -38.54
CA GLU A 348 12.18 35.70 -38.14
C GLU A 348 13.61 36.15 -38.64
N ASP A 349 14.62 35.30 -38.53
CA ASP A 349 15.95 35.56 -39.06
C ASP A 349 15.97 35.64 -40.60
N LEU A 350 15.27 34.71 -41.26
CA LEU A 350 15.14 34.72 -42.74
C LEU A 350 14.45 35.99 -43.24
N ALA A 351 13.38 36.45 -42.57
CA ALA A 351 12.70 37.68 -42.93
C ALA A 351 13.62 38.90 -42.85
N THR A 352 14.42 38.97 -41.77
CA THR A 352 15.42 40.03 -41.58
C THR A 352 16.49 40.03 -42.69
N ARG A 353 17.04 38.85 -43.05
CA ARG A 353 18.08 38.70 -44.10
C ARG A 353 17.56 38.97 -45.50
N LEU A 354 16.27 38.73 -45.78
CA LEU A 354 15.69 39.02 -47.10
C LEU A 354 15.30 40.47 -47.31
N GLY A 355 15.43 41.31 -46.27
CA GLY A 355 15.30 42.78 -46.38
C GLY A 355 13.91 43.35 -46.03
N ASP A 356 13.06 42.56 -45.34
CA ASP A 356 11.74 43.02 -44.88
C ASP A 356 11.60 42.97 -43.37
N GLY A 357 11.40 44.13 -42.75
CA GLY A 357 11.45 44.33 -41.32
C GLY A 357 10.29 43.74 -40.48
N GLU A 358 9.29 43.05 -41.04
CA GLU A 358 8.24 42.39 -40.28
C GLU A 358 7.78 41.07 -40.92
N PRO A 359 7.91 39.94 -40.22
CA PRO A 359 7.36 38.66 -40.67
C PRO A 359 5.85 38.64 -40.57
N ARG A 360 5.12 38.68 -41.67
CA ARG A 360 3.64 38.51 -41.67
C ARG A 360 3.30 37.04 -41.54
N ARG A 361 2.77 36.66 -40.38
CA ARG A 361 2.24 35.32 -40.10
C ARG A 361 0.89 35.12 -40.75
N ARG A 362 0.74 34.09 -41.56
CA ARG A 362 -0.56 33.53 -41.89
C ARG A 362 -0.78 32.32 -41.01
N CYS A 363 -1.60 32.45 -39.94
CA CYS A 363 -2.11 31.31 -39.22
C CYS A 363 -3.11 30.57 -40.09
N THR A 364 -2.74 29.48 -40.73
CA THR A 364 -3.69 28.49 -41.23
C THR A 364 -3.98 27.56 -40.07
N GLY A 365 -5.14 27.79 -39.41
CA GLY A 365 -5.64 26.83 -38.43
C GLY A 365 -6.22 25.64 -39.20
N GLN A 366 -5.52 24.54 -39.16
CA GLN A 366 -6.08 23.21 -39.37
C GLN A 366 -5.37 22.27 -38.45
N ASN A 367 -6.12 21.82 -37.45
CA ASN A 367 -5.70 20.72 -36.56
C ASN A 367 -5.82 19.43 -37.37
N ASP A 368 -4.71 18.94 -37.89
CA ASP A 368 -4.59 17.55 -38.29
C ASP A 368 -3.84 16.81 -37.18
N HIS A 369 -4.60 16.40 -36.15
CA HIS A 369 -4.20 15.32 -35.25
C HIS A 369 -4.56 14.01 -35.94
N ALA A 370 -3.69 13.54 -36.82
CA ALA A 370 -3.55 12.14 -37.13
C ALA A 370 -2.24 11.68 -36.44
N ALA A 371 -2.41 10.92 -35.38
CA ALA A 371 -1.32 10.22 -34.74
C ALA A 371 -0.78 9.18 -35.71
N ASP A 372 0.44 9.38 -36.24
CA ASP A 372 1.17 8.34 -36.95
C ASP A 372 2.22 7.77 -35.99
N GLU A 373 2.09 6.50 -35.68
CA GLU A 373 2.96 5.70 -34.81
C GLU A 373 4.31 5.38 -35.43
N ALA A 374 4.95 6.34 -36.08
CA ALA A 374 6.33 6.20 -36.52
C ALA A 374 7.05 7.55 -36.43
N GLY A 375 7.71 7.78 -35.30
CA GLY A 375 8.55 8.93 -34.94
C GLY A 375 9.34 9.65 -36.02
N ARG A 376 8.68 10.32 -36.95
CA ARG A 376 9.30 11.29 -37.87
C ARG A 376 8.37 12.48 -38.04
N GLY A 377 8.50 13.46 -37.15
CA GLY A 377 7.83 14.75 -37.28
C GLY A 377 8.23 15.47 -38.56
N ARG A 378 7.36 15.53 -39.53
CA ARG A 378 7.53 16.36 -40.73
C ARG A 378 6.81 17.68 -40.50
N THR A 379 7.55 18.74 -40.28
CA THR A 379 6.98 20.09 -40.18
C THR A 379 7.13 20.78 -41.56
N ARG A 380 6.00 21.15 -42.13
CA ARG A 380 5.93 21.83 -43.42
C ARG A 380 5.85 23.36 -43.21
N VAL A 381 6.83 24.08 -43.73
CA VAL A 381 6.81 25.55 -43.74
C VAL A 381 6.01 26.00 -44.95
N GLU A 382 4.84 26.59 -44.77
CA GLU A 382 4.07 27.24 -45.83
C GLU A 382 4.36 28.75 -45.88
N HIS A 383 4.87 29.18 -47.02
CA HIS A 383 4.89 30.52 -47.63
C HIS A 383 4.99 31.76 -46.73
N ALA A 384 6.14 32.35 -46.64
CA ALA A 384 6.27 33.78 -46.36
C ALA A 384 6.14 34.57 -47.67
N ARG A 385 4.96 35.19 -47.89
CA ARG A 385 4.77 36.20 -48.94
C ARG A 385 5.01 37.58 -48.34
N LEU A 386 6.00 38.25 -48.81
CA LEU A 386 6.24 39.65 -48.51
C LEU A 386 5.50 40.51 -49.52
N ARG A 387 4.60 41.35 -49.04
CA ARG A 387 3.95 42.43 -49.84
C ARG A 387 4.40 43.75 -49.25
N ASP A 388 4.92 44.53 -50.14
CA ASP A 388 5.11 45.97 -49.97
C ASP A 388 3.76 46.70 -50.24
N THR A 389 3.59 47.85 -49.55
CA THR A 389 2.66 48.92 -49.69
C THR A 389 1.45 48.96 -48.77
N GLY A 390 1.39 50.13 -48.13
CA GLY A 390 0.38 50.67 -47.30
C GLY A 390 -1.03 50.56 -47.87
N GLU A 391 -1.90 50.03 -47.03
CA GLU A 391 -3.24 50.53 -46.85
C GLU A 391 -3.86 49.95 -45.54
N ALA A 392 -4.56 50.86 -44.94
CA ALA A 392 -5.09 50.76 -43.59
C ALA A 392 -6.14 49.66 -43.37
N HIS A 393 -6.11 49.12 -42.16
CA HIS A 393 -7.20 48.67 -41.33
C HIS A 393 -8.48 48.09 -41.98
N ARG A 394 -8.63 46.79 -41.89
CA ARG A 394 -9.92 46.19 -41.46
C ARG A 394 -9.67 44.85 -40.78
N GLY A 395 -9.87 44.81 -39.47
CA GLY A 395 -9.66 43.64 -38.64
C GLY A 395 -10.59 42.49 -38.91
N CYS A 396 -10.09 41.32 -38.90
CA CYS A 396 -10.81 40.07 -39.02
C CYS A 396 -11.74 39.86 -37.80
N ARG A 397 -13.05 39.79 -38.07
CA ARG A 397 -14.12 39.63 -37.06
C ARG A 397 -14.03 38.32 -36.26
N ALA A 398 -13.22 37.36 -36.66
CA ALA A 398 -13.07 36.07 -35.97
C ALA A 398 -12.16 36.12 -34.76
N CYS A 399 -11.17 37.04 -34.70
CA CYS A 399 -10.27 37.18 -33.55
C CYS A 399 -10.92 37.94 -32.38
N ARG A 400 -11.91 38.76 -32.60
CA ARG A 400 -12.60 39.54 -31.54
C ARG A 400 -13.62 38.72 -30.73
N ARG A 401 -14.02 37.52 -31.16
CA ARG A 401 -14.97 36.67 -30.39
C ARG A 401 -14.34 35.80 -29.33
N ARG A 402 -13.03 35.61 -29.31
CA ARG A 402 -12.35 34.78 -28.29
C ARG A 402 -11.82 35.57 -27.09
N GLU A 403 -11.56 36.85 -27.19
CA GLU A 403 -11.15 37.70 -26.06
C GLU A 403 -12.32 38.17 -25.17
N ALA A 404 -13.54 38.16 -25.69
CA ALA A 404 -14.75 38.58 -24.96
C ALA A 404 -15.33 37.45 -24.05
N ALA A 405 -14.92 36.18 -24.23
CA ALA A 405 -15.43 35.06 -23.44
C ALA A 405 -14.65 34.80 -22.16
N ALA A 406 -13.50 35.44 -21.97
CA ALA A 406 -12.63 35.20 -20.80
C ALA A 406 -12.80 36.22 -19.65
N ARG A 407 -13.73 37.18 -19.77
CA ARG A 407 -13.96 38.18 -18.73
C ARG A 407 -15.45 38.34 -18.42
N ARG A 408 -16.10 37.37 -17.83
CA ARG A 408 -17.35 37.54 -17.07
C ARG A 408 -17.52 36.36 -16.10
N LEU A 409 -17.06 36.55 -14.87
CA LEU A 409 -17.60 35.90 -13.67
C LEU A 409 -18.30 37.01 -12.88
N PRO A 410 -19.61 36.93 -12.61
CA PRO A 410 -20.29 37.89 -11.76
C PRO A 410 -20.19 37.47 -10.31
N VAL A 411 -19.77 38.41 -9.49
CA VAL A 411 -20.01 38.47 -8.03
C VAL A 411 -21.43 38.98 -7.87
N GLY A 412 -22.31 38.22 -7.22
CA GLY A 412 -23.65 38.63 -6.88
C GLY A 412 -23.88 38.68 -5.39
N PRO A 413 -24.78 39.52 -4.91
CA PRO A 413 -25.09 39.60 -3.48
C PRO A 413 -26.34 38.78 -3.11
N ALA A 414 -26.39 38.43 -1.81
CA ALA A 414 -27.52 37.78 -1.12
C ALA A 414 -28.82 38.60 -1.18
N HIS A 415 -29.96 37.93 -1.25
CA HIS A 415 -31.10 38.05 -0.32
C HIS A 415 -32.31 37.18 -0.71
N ALA A 416 -32.78 36.46 0.30
CA ALA A 416 -34.19 36.22 0.71
C ALA A 416 -35.23 35.55 -0.24
N GLY A 417 -35.69 34.39 0.21
CA GLY A 417 -37.14 34.10 0.34
C GLY A 417 -37.82 33.41 -0.85
N GLY A 418 -38.34 32.20 -0.60
CA GLY A 418 -39.38 31.67 -1.47
C GLY A 418 -39.44 30.13 -1.54
N ARG A 419 -40.34 29.51 -0.79
CA ARG A 419 -40.74 28.11 -0.85
C ARG A 419 -41.30 27.76 -2.23
N ALA A 420 -40.85 26.71 -2.86
CA ALA A 420 -41.64 25.95 -3.82
C ALA A 420 -41.13 24.50 -3.89
N SER A 421 -41.99 23.59 -3.49
CA SER A 421 -41.85 22.13 -3.61
C SER A 421 -41.93 21.71 -5.10
N ALA A 422 -40.90 21.03 -5.58
CA ALA A 422 -41.00 20.27 -6.82
C ALA A 422 -40.56 18.83 -6.59
N ARG A 423 -41.52 17.94 -6.62
CA ARG A 423 -41.34 16.47 -6.62
C ARG A 423 -40.62 16.07 -7.91
N MET A 424 -39.44 15.50 -7.82
CA MET A 424 -38.75 14.86 -8.94
C MET A 424 -38.85 13.34 -8.78
N ARG A 425 -39.51 12.72 -9.77
CA ARG A 425 -39.74 11.28 -9.88
C ARG A 425 -38.43 10.58 -10.26
N LEU A 426 -38.09 9.52 -9.54
CA LEU A 426 -37.03 8.55 -9.88
C LEU A 426 -37.44 7.71 -11.11
N PRO A 427 -36.56 7.43 -12.06
CA PRO A 427 -36.78 6.36 -13.03
C PRO A 427 -36.41 5.00 -12.51
N ARG A 428 -37.16 4.01 -12.96
CA ARG A 428 -37.21 2.61 -12.56
C ARG A 428 -35.92 1.84 -12.85
N ARG A 429 -35.72 0.82 -12.01
CA ARG A 429 -34.82 -0.34 -12.09
C ARG A 429 -34.68 -0.89 -13.52
N VAL A 430 -33.44 -1.11 -13.96
CA VAL A 430 -33.08 -2.02 -15.03
C VAL A 430 -32.53 -3.29 -14.38
N ARG A 431 -33.12 -4.44 -14.74
CA ARG A 431 -32.75 -5.78 -14.29
C ARG A 431 -31.42 -6.20 -14.92
N ALA A 432 -30.61 -6.88 -14.11
CA ALA A 432 -29.47 -7.65 -14.57
C ALA A 432 -29.95 -8.83 -15.46
N GLN A 433 -29.36 -8.97 -16.63
CA GLN A 433 -29.37 -10.22 -17.40
C GLN A 433 -27.98 -10.43 -18.01
N ASP A 434 -27.43 -11.58 -17.66
CA ASP A 434 -26.53 -12.46 -18.39
C ASP A 434 -25.35 -11.87 -19.19
N VAL A 435 -24.16 -12.02 -18.63
CA VAL A 435 -22.95 -12.22 -19.43
C VAL A 435 -22.40 -13.60 -19.09
N ARG A 436 -22.70 -14.57 -19.97
CA ARG A 436 -22.10 -15.91 -20.00
C ARG A 436 -20.65 -15.80 -20.48
N THR A 437 -19.79 -16.36 -19.68
CA THR A 437 -18.39 -16.65 -19.95
C THR A 437 -18.21 -17.57 -21.15
N ASP A 438 -17.42 -17.13 -22.11
CA ASP A 438 -16.84 -18.02 -23.13
C ASP A 438 -15.39 -18.37 -22.72
N ARG A 439 -15.22 -19.57 -22.13
CA ARG A 439 -13.94 -20.23 -21.92
C ARG A 439 -13.71 -21.16 -23.08
N ARG A 440 -12.82 -20.80 -24.00
CA ARG A 440 -12.18 -21.80 -24.91
C ARG A 440 -10.66 -21.63 -24.87
N ARG A 441 -10.07 -22.65 -24.29
CA ARG A 441 -8.84 -23.40 -24.65
C ARG A 441 -7.66 -22.58 -25.21
N LEU A 442 -6.59 -22.57 -24.42
CA LEU A 442 -5.24 -22.74 -24.96
C LEU A 442 -4.54 -23.84 -24.16
N SER A 443 -4.12 -24.83 -24.91
CA SER A 443 -3.51 -26.08 -24.50
C SER A 443 -2.04 -25.90 -24.08
N LEU A 444 -1.67 -26.79 -23.17
CA LEU A 444 -0.32 -27.26 -22.83
C LEU A 444 0.73 -27.19 -23.94
N GLY A 445 1.91 -26.68 -23.56
CA GLY A 445 3.17 -26.82 -24.26
C GLY A 445 4.33 -26.78 -23.30
N GLU A 446 4.83 -27.89 -22.96
CA GLU A 446 6.15 -28.36 -22.54
C GLU A 446 7.24 -27.33 -22.21
N ALA A 447 7.80 -27.41 -20.99
CA ALA A 447 9.23 -27.27 -20.73
C ALA A 447 9.65 -28.17 -19.57
N ARG A 448 10.24 -29.31 -19.95
CA ARG A 448 11.02 -30.24 -19.15
C ARG A 448 12.47 -29.77 -19.13
N ALA A 449 13.20 -30.25 -18.09
CA ALA A 449 14.66 -30.27 -17.86
C ALA A 449 15.24 -28.96 -17.26
N ALA A 450 16.03 -28.99 -16.20
CA ALA A 450 17.08 -29.94 -15.86
C ALA A 450 17.32 -29.95 -14.33
N ARG A 451 17.39 -31.16 -13.78
CA ARG A 451 18.03 -31.45 -12.49
C ARG A 451 19.51 -31.71 -12.79
N GLU A 452 20.41 -31.07 -12.09
CA GLU A 452 21.78 -31.55 -11.94
C GLU A 452 22.09 -31.83 -10.47
N HIS A 453 22.43 -33.08 -10.27
CA HIS A 453 22.96 -33.66 -9.05
C HIS A 453 24.40 -33.15 -8.83
N VAL A 454 24.73 -32.82 -7.59
CA VAL A 454 26.10 -32.92 -7.10
C VAL A 454 26.10 -33.82 -5.86
N ALA A 455 26.60 -35.00 -6.05
CA ALA A 455 27.00 -35.94 -5.00
C ALA A 455 28.42 -35.64 -4.59
N VAL A 456 28.70 -35.58 -3.29
CA VAL A 456 30.06 -35.74 -2.76
C VAL A 456 30.03 -36.83 -1.69
N ALA A 457 30.80 -37.87 -2.01
CA ALA A 457 31.16 -39.03 -1.18
C ALA A 457 31.90 -38.59 0.08
N GLY A 458 31.67 -39.15 1.26
CA GLY A 458 32.13 -40.44 1.77
C GLY A 458 33.48 -40.32 2.45
N GLY A 459 33.50 -40.57 3.76
CA GLY A 459 34.72 -40.75 4.54
C GLY A 459 34.40 -41.16 5.99
N ARG A 460 34.35 -42.47 6.22
CA ARG A 460 34.32 -43.11 7.56
C ARG A 460 35.68 -43.03 8.26
N ARG A 461 35.64 -43.00 9.59
CA ARG A 461 36.42 -43.82 10.60
C ARG A 461 36.08 -43.29 11.98
N ASP A 462 35.46 -44.07 12.77
CA ASP A 462 35.83 -45.12 13.74
C ASP A 462 36.46 -44.60 15.05
N ASP A 463 35.71 -44.93 16.11
CA ASP A 463 36.07 -45.49 17.42
C ASP A 463 36.77 -44.65 18.51
N ARG A 464 36.12 -44.55 19.62
CA ARG A 464 36.37 -45.11 20.95
C ARG A 464 36.10 -44.18 22.14
N GLU A 465 35.13 -44.61 22.92
CA GLU A 465 35.09 -44.77 24.38
C GLU A 465 35.91 -43.85 25.30
N GLY A 466 35.23 -43.38 26.35
CA GLY A 466 35.83 -43.05 27.62
C GLY A 466 35.15 -41.97 28.45
N GLU A 467 34.16 -42.33 29.26
CA GLU A 467 33.84 -41.68 30.53
C GLU A 467 34.84 -42.06 31.64
N PRO A 468 34.75 -41.51 32.87
CA PRO A 468 34.21 -40.28 33.44
C PRO A 468 35.18 -39.62 34.49
N HIS A 469 34.73 -38.61 35.19
CA HIS A 469 34.96 -38.22 36.59
C HIS A 469 35.38 -36.77 36.89
N ARG A 470 34.43 -36.13 37.58
CA ARG A 470 34.49 -35.41 38.87
C ARG A 470 35.37 -34.17 39.08
N SER A 471 34.64 -33.19 39.61
CA SER A 471 34.88 -32.36 40.80
C SER A 471 35.59 -31.02 40.65
N ALA A 472 34.80 -30.00 40.91
CA ALA A 472 34.88 -29.06 42.03
C ALA A 472 35.92 -27.92 41.99
N SER A 473 35.37 -26.75 42.28
CA SER A 473 35.85 -25.66 43.13
C SER A 473 36.54 -24.45 42.49
N SER A 474 35.83 -23.35 42.53
CA SER A 474 36.09 -22.11 43.29
C SER A 474 37.16 -21.12 42.80
N SER A 475 36.69 -19.89 42.79
CA SER A 475 37.37 -18.64 43.17
C SER A 475 37.77 -17.66 42.11
N THR A 476 37.08 -16.54 42.19
CA THR A 476 37.40 -15.17 41.73
C THR A 476 38.60 -14.58 42.51
N PRO A 477 39.05 -13.32 42.28
CA PRO A 477 39.20 -12.44 41.12
C PRO A 477 40.61 -11.76 41.07
N ARG A 478 40.93 -10.96 40.03
CA ARG A 478 41.61 -9.65 40.14
C ARG A 478 42.28 -9.10 38.88
N HIS A 479 42.00 -7.82 38.67
CA HIS A 479 42.84 -6.72 38.15
C HIS A 479 43.28 -6.65 36.69
N LEU A 480 42.78 -5.57 36.04
CA LEU A 480 43.36 -4.78 34.94
C LEU A 480 44.80 -4.29 35.27
N PRO A 481 45.65 -3.93 34.28
CA PRO A 481 45.62 -2.60 33.74
C PRO A 481 45.91 -2.42 32.22
N ALA A 482 45.68 -1.22 31.77
CA ALA A 482 45.84 -0.61 30.46
C ALA A 482 47.30 -0.57 29.94
N CYS A 483 47.47 -0.51 28.61
CA CYS A 483 48.35 0.42 27.90
C CYS A 483 48.21 0.29 26.36
N GLY A 484 48.14 1.39 25.70
CA GLY A 484 47.93 1.64 24.26
C GLY A 484 49.22 1.56 23.42
N PRO A 485 49.41 2.33 22.34
CA PRO A 485 49.28 1.85 20.97
C PRO A 485 50.61 1.77 20.21
N ARG A 486 50.68 1.00 19.11
CA ARG A 486 51.72 1.22 18.07
C ARG A 486 51.25 0.77 16.67
N LEU A 487 51.34 1.73 15.76
CA LEU A 487 51.43 1.61 14.30
C LEU A 487 52.45 0.61 13.85
N ARG A 488 52.20 -0.15 12.80
CA ARG A 488 53.13 -0.34 11.66
C ARG A 488 52.45 -0.91 10.44
N SER A 489 52.66 -0.22 9.36
CA SER A 489 52.54 -0.51 7.93
C SER A 489 53.01 -1.91 7.51
N PHE A 490 52.32 -2.55 6.56
CA PHE A 490 52.98 -3.30 5.50
C PHE A 490 52.13 -3.35 4.22
N THR A 491 52.81 -3.16 3.15
CA THR A 491 52.60 -2.98 1.75
C THR A 491 52.05 -4.20 0.99
N ARG A 492 51.27 -3.88 -0.09
CA ARG A 492 51.30 -4.43 -1.48
C ARG A 492 51.24 -5.93 -1.74
N GLN A 493 50.34 -6.28 -2.57
CA GLN A 493 50.38 -7.10 -3.80
C GLN A 493 49.19 -8.08 -3.88
N ALA A 494 48.27 -7.95 -4.80
CA ALA A 494 48.26 -8.60 -6.12
C ALA A 494 46.94 -8.34 -6.85
N ALA A 495 47.07 -7.71 -7.98
CA ALA A 495 46.05 -7.63 -9.02
C ALA A 495 45.87 -8.99 -9.70
N ARG A 496 44.63 -9.45 -9.86
CA ARG A 496 44.29 -10.45 -10.88
C ARG A 496 43.02 -10.04 -11.59
N SER A 497 43.19 -9.76 -12.85
CA SER A 497 42.23 -9.50 -13.89
C SER A 497 41.23 -10.66 -14.07
N PHE A 498 39.95 -10.35 -14.09
CA PHE A 498 38.95 -11.19 -14.77
C PHE A 498 38.37 -10.41 -15.93
N ARG A 499 38.72 -10.83 -17.16
CA ARG A 499 38.04 -10.43 -18.39
C ARG A 499 36.78 -11.28 -18.53
N CYS A 500 35.65 -10.63 -18.67
CA CYS A 500 34.43 -11.29 -19.11
C CYS A 500 34.11 -10.81 -20.53
N ASN A 501 34.17 -11.74 -21.49
CA ASN A 501 33.82 -11.53 -22.89
C ASN A 501 32.28 -11.52 -23.03
N ILE A 502 31.77 -10.42 -23.56
CA ILE A 502 30.38 -10.38 -24.07
C ILE A 502 30.49 -10.47 -25.60
N ARG A 503 30.03 -11.60 -26.16
CA ARG A 503 29.82 -11.76 -27.61
C ARG A 503 28.42 -11.25 -27.94
N ALA A 504 28.32 -10.19 -28.71
CA ALA A 504 27.11 -9.79 -29.42
C ALA A 504 26.93 -10.72 -30.65
N ALA A 505 25.75 -11.31 -30.77
CA ALA A 505 25.34 -12.00 -32.00
C ALA A 505 24.24 -11.16 -32.66
N THR A 506 24.62 -10.54 -33.77
CA THR A 506 23.70 -10.01 -34.77
C THR A 506 23.33 -11.12 -35.74
N ARG A 507 22.06 -11.26 -36.08
CA ARG A 507 21.59 -11.88 -37.31
C ARG A 507 20.43 -11.09 -37.90
N PRO A 508 20.42 -10.94 -39.24
CA PRO A 508 19.43 -10.16 -39.97
C PRO A 508 18.26 -11.06 -40.43
N LEU A 509 17.10 -10.49 -40.48
CA LEU A 509 16.12 -10.45 -41.59
C LEU A 509 14.95 -9.56 -41.16
#